data_a7a3829481269530c820ef78186eb64c
#
_entry.id   a7a3829481269530c820ef78186eb64c
#
_cell.length_a   1.000
_cell.length_b   1.000
_cell.length_c   1.000
_cell.angle_alpha   90.00
_cell.angle_beta   90.00
_cell.angle_gamma   90.00
#
_symmetry.space_group_name_H-M   'P 1'
#
loop_
_entity.id
_entity.type
_entity.pdbx_description
1 polymer ?
#
loop_
_entity_poly.entity_id
_entity_poly.type
_entity_poly.pdbx_seq_one_letter_code
_entity_poly.pdbx_strand_id
1 'polypeptide(L)'
;MNNMELALNTRIEDLLNIMESANYGLNREITYYKLIRDNIHEICKDLNLVNYIHESITYNRNIILEVVIGIKKESALDRLYTITNVTIEKLKGGK
;
A
#
# COMPACT_ATOMS: atom_id res chain seq x y z
N MET A 1 -17.30 -6.89 -8.71
CA MET A 1 -15.88 -7.28 -8.60
C MET A 1 -15.75 -8.79 -8.61
N ASN A 2 -14.72 -9.30 -9.28
CA ASN A 2 -14.38 -10.72 -9.15
C ASN A 2 -13.62 -10.96 -7.83
N ASN A 3 -13.33 -12.22 -7.53
CA ASN A 3 -12.69 -12.56 -6.24
C ASN A 3 -11.31 -11.95 -6.07
N MET A 4 -10.53 -11.87 -7.15
CA MET A 4 -9.19 -11.27 -7.11
C MET A 4 -9.26 -9.77 -6.79
N GLU A 5 -10.17 -9.07 -7.47
CA GLU A 5 -10.38 -7.64 -7.26
C GLU A 5 -10.88 -7.37 -5.84
N LEU A 6 -11.81 -8.19 -5.37
CA LEU A 6 -12.37 -8.03 -4.02
C LEU A 6 -11.29 -8.25 -2.96
N ALA A 7 -10.46 -9.27 -3.11
CA ALA A 7 -9.38 -9.56 -2.18
C ALA A 7 -8.39 -8.39 -2.11
N LEU A 8 -7.99 -7.85 -3.25
CA LEU A 8 -7.07 -6.71 -3.29
C LEU A 8 -7.72 -5.46 -2.69
N ASN A 9 -8.97 -5.20 -3.05
CA ASN A 9 -9.70 -4.06 -2.51
C ASN A 9 -9.80 -4.12 -0.98
N THR A 10 -10.11 -5.28 -0.44
CA THR A 10 -10.24 -5.48 1.01
C THR A 10 -8.92 -5.16 1.72
N ARG A 11 -7.80 -5.62 1.17
CA ARG A 11 -6.48 -5.36 1.74
C ARG A 11 -6.10 -3.88 1.66
N ILE A 12 -6.42 -3.23 0.54
CA ILE A 12 -6.18 -1.79 0.39
C ILE A 12 -6.99 -1.00 1.40
N GLU A 13 -8.27 -1.33 1.56
CA GLU A 13 -9.13 -0.65 2.54
C GLU A 13 -8.62 -0.82 3.97
N ASP A 14 -8.16 -2.03 4.32
CA ASP A 14 -7.57 -2.28 5.63
C ASP A 14 -6.34 -1.40 5.86
N LEU A 15 -5.44 -1.34 4.88
CA LEU A 15 -4.24 -0.51 4.97
C LEU A 15 -4.59 0.97 5.07
N LEU A 16 -5.54 1.44 4.28
CA LEU A 16 -5.98 2.84 4.32
C LEU A 16 -6.54 3.20 5.70
N ASN A 17 -7.35 2.33 6.28
CA ASN A 17 -7.90 2.55 7.61
C ASN A 17 -6.80 2.68 8.66
N ILE A 18 -5.79 1.82 8.58
CA ILE A 18 -4.65 1.86 9.50
C ILE A 18 -3.87 3.16 9.31
N MET A 19 -3.59 3.54 8.07
CA MET A 19 -2.85 4.78 7.77
C MET A 19 -3.59 6.03 8.26
N GLU A 20 -4.88 6.08 8.03
CA GLU A 20 -5.70 7.22 8.45
C GLU A 20 -5.79 7.31 9.98
N SER A 21 -5.85 6.18 10.65
CA SER A 21 -5.89 6.12 12.11
C SER A 21 -4.55 6.48 12.74
N ALA A 22 -3.45 6.17 12.09
CA ALA A 22 -2.11 6.40 12.63
C ALA A 22 -1.73 7.88 12.69
N ASN A 23 -2.23 8.68 11.74
CA ASN A 23 -2.02 10.13 11.70
C ASN A 23 -0.55 10.56 11.79
N TYR A 24 0.32 9.94 11.00
CA TYR A 24 1.76 10.24 11.00
C TYR A 24 2.21 10.97 9.73
N GLY A 25 1.34 11.77 9.11
CA GLY A 25 1.71 12.50 7.91
C GLY A 25 1.80 11.62 6.67
N LEU A 26 0.96 10.61 6.57
CA LEU A 26 0.99 9.65 5.47
C LEU A 26 0.07 10.04 4.31
N ASN A 27 -0.20 11.34 4.15
CA ASN A 27 -1.17 11.82 3.14
C ASN A 27 -0.82 11.37 1.72
N ARG A 28 0.45 11.38 1.37
CA ARG A 28 0.91 10.95 0.05
C ARG A 28 0.64 9.46 -0.16
N GLU A 29 0.95 8.65 0.83
CA GLU A 29 0.74 7.20 0.79
C GLU A 29 -0.74 6.86 0.74
N ILE A 30 -1.54 7.54 1.54
CA ILE A 30 -3.00 7.39 1.54
C ILE A 30 -3.57 7.72 0.16
N THR A 31 -3.20 8.86 -0.41
CA THR A 31 -3.66 9.27 -1.74
C THR A 31 -3.28 8.23 -2.78
N TYR A 32 -2.07 7.71 -2.68
CA TYR A 32 -1.58 6.76 -3.67
C TYR A 32 -2.32 5.42 -3.61
N TYR A 33 -2.57 4.90 -2.41
CA TYR A 33 -3.33 3.64 -2.29
C TYR A 33 -4.80 3.81 -2.66
N LYS A 34 -5.37 5.00 -2.47
CA LYS A 34 -6.70 5.31 -2.99
C LYS A 34 -6.72 5.26 -4.51
N LEU A 35 -5.67 5.78 -5.15
CA LEU A 35 -5.54 5.71 -6.61
C LEU A 35 -5.43 4.26 -7.09
N ILE A 36 -4.66 3.44 -6.40
CA ILE A 36 -4.58 2.01 -6.71
C ILE A 36 -5.96 1.36 -6.61
N ARG A 37 -6.69 1.66 -5.54
CA ARG A 37 -8.04 1.14 -5.33
C ARG A 37 -8.95 1.51 -6.49
N ASP A 38 -8.89 2.75 -6.95
CA ASP A 38 -9.72 3.24 -8.03
C ASP A 38 -9.39 2.59 -9.38
N ASN A 39 -8.23 1.98 -9.51
CA ASN A 39 -7.75 1.34 -10.73
C ASN A 39 -7.65 -0.19 -10.63
N ILE A 40 -8.31 -0.77 -9.66
CA ILE A 40 -8.20 -2.21 -9.37
C ILE A 40 -8.48 -3.09 -10.59
N HIS A 41 -9.50 -2.74 -11.37
CA HIS A 41 -9.87 -3.55 -12.53
C HIS A 41 -8.72 -3.67 -13.54
N GLU A 42 -8.07 -2.55 -13.85
CA GLU A 42 -6.93 -2.53 -14.77
C GLU A 42 -5.71 -3.24 -14.18
N ILE A 43 -5.46 -3.02 -12.90
CA ILE A 43 -4.34 -3.63 -12.20
C ILE A 43 -4.46 -5.15 -12.17
N CYS A 44 -5.65 -5.66 -11.97
CA CYS A 44 -5.87 -7.10 -11.87
C CYS A 44 -5.72 -7.85 -13.20
N LYS A 45 -5.48 -7.14 -14.29
CA LYS A 45 -5.12 -7.76 -15.57
C LYS A 45 -3.66 -8.23 -15.58
N ASP A 46 -2.84 -7.77 -14.64
CA ASP A 46 -1.44 -8.16 -14.53
C ASP A 46 -1.21 -8.83 -13.18
N LEU A 47 -1.13 -10.15 -13.17
CA LEU A 47 -0.99 -10.94 -11.95
C LEU A 47 0.31 -10.62 -11.20
N ASN A 48 1.40 -10.34 -11.91
CA ASN A 48 2.65 -9.97 -11.25
C ASN A 48 2.50 -8.65 -10.49
N LEU A 49 1.79 -7.71 -11.07
CA LEU A 49 1.53 -6.43 -10.41
C LEU A 49 0.64 -6.60 -9.19
N VAL A 50 -0.40 -7.43 -9.29
CA VAL A 50 -1.28 -7.76 -8.15
C VAL A 50 -0.47 -8.33 -7.00
N ASN A 51 0.38 -9.31 -7.29
CA ASN A 51 1.22 -9.95 -6.27
C ASN A 51 2.17 -8.95 -5.63
N TYR A 52 2.76 -8.07 -6.44
CA TYR A 52 3.64 -7.03 -5.93
C TYR A 52 2.92 -6.07 -4.99
N ILE A 53 1.70 -5.68 -5.35
CA ILE A 53 0.91 -4.78 -4.50
C ILE A 53 0.55 -5.48 -3.18
N HIS A 54 0.19 -6.77 -3.22
CA HIS A 54 -0.05 -7.52 -1.99
C HIS A 54 1.17 -7.52 -1.07
N GLU A 55 2.37 -7.70 -1.62
CA GLU A 55 3.60 -7.64 -0.84
C GLU A 55 3.83 -6.25 -0.27
N SER A 56 3.63 -5.22 -1.08
CA SER A 56 3.75 -3.82 -0.65
C SER A 56 2.81 -3.52 0.52
N ILE A 57 1.56 -3.97 0.42
CA ILE A 57 0.57 -3.79 1.49
C ILE A 57 1.04 -4.47 2.78
N THR A 58 1.54 -5.70 2.67
CA THR A 58 2.03 -6.46 3.83
C THR A 58 3.16 -5.72 4.53
N TYR A 59 4.17 -5.28 3.76
CA TYR A 59 5.30 -4.54 4.32
C TYR A 59 4.86 -3.22 4.97
N ASN A 60 4.04 -2.45 4.26
CA ASN A 60 3.61 -1.15 4.76
C ASN A 60 2.74 -1.29 6.01
N ARG A 61 1.87 -2.29 6.03
CA ARG A 61 1.04 -2.56 7.19
C ARG A 61 1.89 -2.89 8.42
N ASN A 62 2.88 -3.76 8.25
CA ASN A 62 3.76 -4.16 9.34
C ASN A 62 4.58 -2.98 9.86
N ILE A 63 5.10 -2.13 8.96
CA ILE A 63 5.87 -0.95 9.33
C ILE A 63 5.01 0.03 10.11
N ILE A 64 3.78 0.28 9.67
CA ILE A 64 2.88 1.21 10.35
C ILE A 64 2.53 0.69 11.75
N LEU A 65 2.33 -0.61 11.89
CA LEU A 65 2.07 -1.20 13.20
C LEU A 65 3.27 -1.03 14.15
N GLU A 66 4.51 -1.16 13.64
CA GLU A 66 5.71 -0.86 14.43
C GLU A 66 5.69 0.58 14.93
N VAL A 67 5.32 1.52 14.08
CA VAL A 67 5.26 2.94 14.42
C VAL A 67 4.19 3.19 15.49
N VAL A 68 3.03 2.58 15.34
CA VAL A 68 1.91 2.74 16.27
C VAL A 68 2.28 2.26 17.67
N ILE A 69 3.03 1.17 17.80
CA ILE A 69 3.48 0.66 19.10
C ILE A 69 4.78 1.33 19.57
N GLY A 70 5.33 2.26 18.81
CA GLY A 70 6.43 3.12 19.24
C GLY A 70 7.84 2.54 19.12
N ILE A 71 8.02 1.47 18.34
CA ILE A 71 9.30 0.77 18.30
C ILE A 71 10.40 1.52 17.57
N LYS A 72 10.23 1.94 16.34
CA LYS A 72 11.30 2.60 15.55
C LYS A 72 10.72 3.58 14.54
N LYS A 73 10.20 4.70 15.04
CA LYS A 73 9.42 5.60 14.22
C LYS A 73 10.13 6.09 12.94
N GLU A 74 11.33 6.66 13.07
CA GLU A 74 12.01 7.27 11.93
C GLU A 74 12.40 6.25 10.88
N SER A 75 13.08 5.19 11.29
CA SER A 75 13.50 4.13 10.40
C SER A 75 12.31 3.42 9.74
N ALA A 76 11.22 3.25 10.50
CA ALA A 76 10.01 2.62 9.98
C ALA A 76 9.38 3.48 8.88
N LEU A 77 9.28 4.79 9.10
CA LEU A 77 8.71 5.69 8.09
C LEU A 77 9.58 5.75 6.84
N ASP A 78 10.90 5.72 6.97
CA ASP A 78 11.80 5.70 5.81
C ASP A 78 11.57 4.44 4.97
N ARG A 79 11.41 3.28 5.62
CA ARG A 79 11.11 2.03 4.90
C ARG A 79 9.76 2.09 4.21
N LEU A 80 8.75 2.67 4.86
CA LEU A 80 7.43 2.86 4.28
C LEU A 80 7.50 3.71 3.02
N TYR A 81 8.21 4.83 3.09
CA TYR A 81 8.35 5.74 1.95
C TYR A 81 9.10 5.07 0.80
N THR A 82 10.14 4.29 1.10
CA THR A 82 10.90 3.56 0.09
C THR A 82 10.02 2.54 -0.62
N ILE A 83 9.26 1.76 0.12
CA ILE A 83 8.37 0.74 -0.47
C ILE A 83 7.29 1.39 -1.32
N THR A 84 6.73 2.49 -0.85
CA THR A 84 5.73 3.24 -1.62
C THR A 84 6.33 3.77 -2.92
N ASN A 85 7.54 4.31 -2.88
CA ASN A 85 8.21 4.80 -4.09
C ASN A 85 8.46 3.70 -5.09
N VAL A 86 8.92 2.53 -4.64
CA VAL A 86 9.15 1.38 -5.52
C VAL A 86 7.83 0.91 -6.15
N THR A 87 6.76 0.90 -5.36
CA THR A 87 5.43 0.53 -5.87
C THR A 87 4.97 1.50 -6.96
N ILE A 88 5.16 2.80 -6.72
CA ILE A 88 4.84 3.85 -7.71
C ILE A 88 5.61 3.62 -9.01
N GLU A 89 6.91 3.35 -8.91
CA GLU A 89 7.73 3.12 -10.09
C GLU A 89 7.28 1.90 -10.88
N LYS A 90 6.90 0.84 -10.21
CA LYS A 90 6.39 -0.35 -10.89
C LYS A 90 5.06 -0.08 -11.60
N LEU A 91 4.19 0.71 -11.00
CA LEU A 91 2.91 1.06 -11.63
C LEU A 91 3.06 1.98 -12.83
N LYS A 92 3.99 2.92 -12.76
CA LYS A 92 4.28 3.83 -13.88
C LYS A 92 5.05 3.15 -14.98
N GLY A 93 6.10 2.48 -14.56
CA GLY A 93 7.06 1.95 -15.48
C GLY A 93 6.61 0.72 -16.20
N GLY A 94 5.89 -0.14 -15.56
CA GLY A 94 5.42 -1.36 -16.18
C GLY A 94 6.39 -2.00 -17.16
N LYS A 95 7.50 -1.43 -17.31
CA LYS A 95 8.41 -1.74 -18.41
C LYS A 95 9.83 -1.74 -17.95
#